data_06f3d18ab348c70298144d9d10620e47
#
_entry.id   06f3d18ab348c70298144d9d10620e47
#
_cell.length_a   1.000
_cell.length_b   1.000
_cell.length_c   1.000
_cell.angle_alpha   90.00
_cell.angle_beta   90.00
_cell.angle_gamma   90.00
#
_symmetry.space_group_name_H-M   'P 1'
#
loop_
_entity.id
_entity.type
_entity.pdbx_description
1 polymer ?
#
loop_
_entity_poly.entity_id
_entity_poly.type
_entity_poly.pdbx_seq_one_letter_code
_entity_poly.pdbx_strand_id
1 'polypeptide(L)'
;MIKTRLVGLLSHAKKYIIYQVIWQWFALLCQIAMIYCASVLLEQALFRTVTPGTAVYYGGIVLVALFLRFACDRQASHASYRASVDVKRILRDKIYSKLLRLGAAYREKVTTSEVVQMAAEGVEQLETYFGKYLSQLFYSLLAPVTLFIILSFVNWQASLVLLICVPLIPISIVAVQKIAKKLLNKYWGIYTELGDSFLENLQGLTTLKIYRADEKKAEEMDEESQRFRQITMKVLTMQLNSTSVMDIIAYGGAAVGMIVTLTQFMKGNLSVHGALMLILLASEFFIPLRLLGSFFHIAMNGMAASDKIFALLDLPEPAEKSQILNGTKMDIEFSDVHFSYEEEREILKGIDMEFPSGSFTSIVGTSGCGKSTTASILMGRNKGYRGSVTIEGKELSEIQESSLMDQITMVSHNSYLFKGTVKDNLRMGKPDATEEEMQDALRKVNLWGFLQAQQGLATPVMEKGSNFSGGQCQRLAIARALLHDTPVYIFDEATSNIDAESEEMIMGVIHTLAKTRTIILISHRLANVVKADRIYMMKEGSIAESGTHEKLMEQNGDYANLYRSQMELEQYGKEATA
;
A
#
# COMPACT_ATOMS: atom_id res chain seq x y z
N MET A 1 3.35 1.44 25.23
CA MET A 1 3.18 -0.01 25.02
C MET A 1 1.91 -0.37 24.24
N ILE A 2 0.76 0.18 24.54
CA ILE A 2 -0.48 -0.04 23.78
C ILE A 2 -0.80 1.20 22.95
N LYS A 3 -0.89 1.09 21.61
CA LYS A 3 -1.40 2.17 20.76
C LYS A 3 -2.92 2.10 20.73
N THR A 4 -3.56 2.91 21.54
CA THR A 4 -5.04 2.96 21.68
C THR A 4 -5.76 3.16 20.37
N ARG A 5 -5.21 3.97 19.48
CA ARG A 5 -5.73 4.20 18.13
C ARG A 5 -5.75 2.93 17.28
N LEU A 6 -4.67 2.14 17.32
CA LEU A 6 -4.56 0.88 16.60
C LEU A 6 -5.57 -0.16 17.11
N VAL A 7 -5.71 -0.24 18.44
CA VAL A 7 -6.69 -1.12 19.11
C VAL A 7 -8.14 -0.67 18.86
N GLY A 8 -8.37 0.64 18.76
CA GLY A 8 -9.68 1.21 18.42
C GLY A 8 -10.13 0.87 16.99
N LEU A 9 -9.21 0.93 16.06
CA LEU A 9 -9.45 0.67 14.63
C LEU A 9 -9.83 -0.80 14.35
N LEU A 10 -9.41 -1.71 15.25
CA LEU A 10 -9.55 -3.16 15.12
C LEU A 10 -10.42 -3.75 16.25
N SER A 11 -11.57 -3.13 16.48
CA SER A 11 -12.51 -3.53 17.55
C SER A 11 -12.91 -5.02 17.50
N HIS A 12 -13.01 -5.61 16.30
CA HIS A 12 -13.29 -7.03 16.12
C HIS A 12 -12.16 -7.95 16.60
N ALA A 13 -10.90 -7.55 16.52
CA ALA A 13 -9.76 -8.35 16.99
C ALA A 13 -9.70 -8.46 18.52
N LYS A 14 -10.31 -7.53 19.27
CA LYS A 14 -10.32 -7.54 20.76
C LYS A 14 -10.86 -8.83 21.34
N LYS A 15 -11.96 -9.36 20.79
CA LYS A 15 -12.57 -10.61 21.27
C LYS A 15 -11.63 -11.81 21.17
N TYR A 16 -10.85 -11.89 20.08
CA TYR A 16 -9.92 -12.99 19.90
C TYR A 16 -8.71 -12.89 20.83
N ILE A 17 -8.26 -11.68 21.14
CA ILE A 17 -7.21 -11.45 22.14
C ILE A 17 -7.69 -11.93 23.52
N ILE A 18 -8.92 -11.56 23.92
CA ILE A 18 -9.50 -11.99 25.19
C ILE A 18 -9.66 -13.52 25.22
N TYR A 19 -10.17 -14.15 24.15
CA TYR A 19 -10.28 -15.60 24.08
C TYR A 19 -8.93 -16.28 24.18
N GLN A 20 -7.90 -15.76 23.52
CA GLN A 20 -6.54 -16.28 23.59
C GLN A 20 -6.01 -16.24 25.03
N VAL A 21 -6.17 -15.11 25.74
CA VAL A 21 -5.73 -14.95 27.12
C VAL A 21 -6.46 -15.93 28.05
N ILE A 22 -7.78 -16.09 27.90
CA ILE A 22 -8.59 -17.02 28.69
C ILE A 22 -8.10 -18.47 28.48
N TRP A 23 -7.91 -18.90 27.25
CA TRP A 23 -7.43 -20.25 26.96
C TRP A 23 -6.01 -20.50 27.45
N GLN A 24 -5.10 -19.53 27.35
CA GLN A 24 -3.77 -19.59 27.93
C GLN A 24 -3.82 -19.71 29.46
N TRP A 25 -4.74 -18.98 30.10
CA TRP A 25 -4.92 -19.06 31.54
C TRP A 25 -5.45 -20.44 31.98
N PHE A 26 -6.41 -21.03 31.27
CA PHE A 26 -6.85 -22.38 31.54
C PHE A 26 -5.73 -23.41 31.31
N ALA A 27 -4.89 -23.23 30.31
CA ALA A 27 -3.73 -24.07 30.08
C ALA A 27 -2.73 -24.02 31.26
N LEU A 28 -2.52 -22.81 31.85
CA LEU A 28 -1.73 -22.63 33.07
C LEU A 28 -2.32 -23.37 34.26
N LEU A 29 -3.62 -23.31 34.48
CA LEU A 29 -4.28 -24.07 35.58
C LEU A 29 -4.12 -25.58 35.39
N CYS A 30 -4.25 -26.10 34.17
CA CYS A 30 -3.98 -27.49 33.86
C CYS A 30 -2.51 -27.84 34.19
N GLN A 31 -1.55 -26.98 33.87
CA GLN A 31 -0.14 -27.20 34.18
C GLN A 31 0.13 -27.24 35.70
N ILE A 32 -0.48 -26.33 36.46
CA ILE A 32 -0.38 -26.32 37.93
C ILE A 32 -0.93 -27.61 38.49
N ALA A 33 -2.09 -28.10 38.01
CA ALA A 33 -2.68 -29.36 38.44
C ALA A 33 -1.78 -30.57 38.12
N MET A 34 -1.15 -30.61 36.95
CA MET A 34 -0.20 -31.66 36.58
C MET A 34 1.02 -31.68 37.50
N ILE A 35 1.62 -30.51 37.76
CA ILE A 35 2.80 -30.38 38.64
C ILE A 35 2.46 -30.75 40.09
N TYR A 36 1.26 -30.35 40.56
CA TYR A 36 0.77 -30.76 41.88
C TYR A 36 0.66 -32.29 41.97
N CYS A 37 -0.01 -32.96 41.04
CA CYS A 37 -0.15 -34.41 41.04
C CYS A 37 1.21 -35.13 40.95
N ALA A 38 2.11 -34.61 40.08
CA ALA A 38 3.46 -35.16 39.96
C ALA A 38 4.28 -34.99 41.26
N SER A 39 4.20 -33.84 41.93
CA SER A 39 4.89 -33.59 43.17
C SER A 39 4.39 -34.46 44.32
N VAL A 40 3.08 -34.71 44.40
CA VAL A 40 2.48 -35.64 45.37
C VAL A 40 2.92 -37.08 45.13
N LEU A 41 2.91 -37.53 43.86
CA LEU A 41 3.41 -38.87 43.50
C LEU A 41 4.90 -39.05 43.83
N LEU A 42 5.72 -38.05 43.58
CA LEU A 42 7.13 -38.06 43.92
C LEU A 42 7.38 -38.12 45.44
N GLU A 43 6.60 -37.36 46.20
CA GLU A 43 6.66 -37.43 47.68
C GLU A 43 6.30 -38.82 48.19
N GLN A 44 5.16 -39.40 47.71
CA GLN A 44 4.74 -40.74 48.06
C GLN A 44 5.76 -41.81 47.65
N ALA A 45 6.41 -41.65 46.47
CA ALA A 45 7.47 -42.53 46.02
C ALA A 45 8.71 -42.48 46.95
N LEU A 46 9.08 -41.27 47.37
CA LEU A 46 10.22 -41.06 48.29
C LEU A 46 9.97 -41.74 49.64
N PHE A 47 8.77 -41.64 50.18
CA PHE A 47 8.38 -42.28 51.44
C PHE A 47 7.91 -43.74 51.31
N ARG A 48 7.96 -44.31 50.09
CA ARG A 48 7.50 -45.68 49.77
C ARG A 48 6.06 -45.95 50.12
N THR A 49 5.19 -44.93 50.07
CA THR A 49 3.75 -45.01 50.39
C THR A 49 2.87 -45.13 49.15
N VAL A 50 3.45 -45.24 47.95
CA VAL A 50 2.72 -45.37 46.71
C VAL A 50 1.94 -46.68 46.69
N THR A 51 0.62 -46.56 46.47
CA THR A 51 -0.25 -47.71 46.17
C THR A 51 -0.62 -47.72 44.68
N PRO A 52 -0.91 -48.90 44.09
CA PRO A 52 -1.38 -48.92 42.68
C PRO A 52 -2.59 -48.04 42.44
N GLY A 53 -3.49 -47.92 43.41
CA GLY A 53 -4.69 -47.07 43.32
C GLY A 53 -4.33 -45.58 43.27
N THR A 54 -3.41 -45.10 44.12
CA THR A 54 -3.00 -43.70 44.10
C THR A 54 -2.24 -43.33 42.84
N ALA A 55 -1.39 -44.26 42.33
CA ALA A 55 -0.68 -44.05 41.07
C ALA A 55 -1.64 -43.93 39.87
N VAL A 56 -2.64 -44.81 39.80
CA VAL A 56 -3.68 -44.72 38.74
C VAL A 56 -4.52 -43.46 38.85
N TYR A 57 -4.92 -43.07 40.09
CA TYR A 57 -5.71 -41.85 40.32
C TYR A 57 -4.97 -40.59 39.89
N TYR A 58 -3.78 -40.31 40.40
CA TYR A 58 -3.01 -39.14 40.03
C TYR A 58 -2.49 -39.20 38.59
N GLY A 59 -2.12 -40.37 38.09
CA GLY A 59 -1.75 -40.61 36.71
C GLY A 59 -2.90 -40.31 35.75
N GLY A 60 -4.12 -40.71 36.11
CA GLY A 60 -5.33 -40.38 35.35
C GLY A 60 -5.61 -38.87 35.30
N ILE A 61 -5.47 -38.16 36.45
CA ILE A 61 -5.62 -36.69 36.46
C ILE A 61 -4.58 -36.02 35.58
N VAL A 62 -3.32 -36.43 35.61
CA VAL A 62 -2.25 -35.90 34.77
C VAL A 62 -2.58 -36.09 33.28
N LEU A 63 -3.05 -37.28 32.89
CA LEU A 63 -3.44 -37.55 31.49
C LEU A 63 -4.60 -36.66 31.04
N VAL A 64 -5.63 -36.53 31.88
CA VAL A 64 -6.78 -35.64 31.59
C VAL A 64 -6.32 -34.17 31.49
N ALA A 65 -5.52 -33.71 32.45
CA ALA A 65 -4.99 -32.34 32.45
C ALA A 65 -4.09 -32.06 31.22
N LEU A 66 -3.28 -33.03 30.80
CA LEU A 66 -2.47 -32.94 29.59
C LEU A 66 -3.32 -32.78 28.33
N PHE A 67 -4.39 -33.59 28.22
CA PHE A 67 -5.33 -33.48 27.09
C PHE A 67 -6.07 -32.15 27.09
N LEU A 68 -6.55 -31.70 28.25
CA LEU A 68 -7.23 -30.39 28.38
C LEU A 68 -6.27 -29.26 28.04
N ARG A 69 -5.02 -29.31 28.53
CA ARG A 69 -4.00 -28.32 28.18
C ARG A 69 -3.77 -28.25 26.67
N PHE A 70 -3.62 -29.41 26.00
CA PHE A 70 -3.47 -29.46 24.54
C PHE A 70 -4.67 -28.83 23.82
N ALA A 71 -5.87 -29.11 24.28
CA ALA A 71 -7.09 -28.50 23.72
C ALA A 71 -7.12 -26.97 23.92
N CYS A 72 -6.72 -26.48 25.12
CA CYS A 72 -6.61 -25.05 25.43
C CYS A 72 -5.57 -24.37 24.55
N ASP A 73 -4.37 -24.94 24.41
CA ASP A 73 -3.31 -24.39 23.57
C ASP A 73 -3.72 -24.34 22.09
N ARG A 74 -4.43 -25.35 21.60
CA ARG A 74 -4.99 -25.36 20.25
C ARG A 74 -6.01 -24.25 20.06
N GLN A 75 -6.92 -24.01 21.01
CA GLN A 75 -7.91 -22.94 20.94
C GLN A 75 -7.25 -21.57 21.03
N ALA A 76 -6.25 -21.38 21.89
CA ALA A 76 -5.47 -20.16 21.98
C ALA A 76 -4.77 -19.85 20.65
N SER A 77 -4.14 -20.84 20.02
CA SER A 77 -3.48 -20.71 18.72
C SER A 77 -4.48 -20.36 17.61
N HIS A 78 -5.66 -20.97 17.62
CA HIS A 78 -6.72 -20.66 16.66
C HIS A 78 -7.26 -19.23 16.83
N ALA A 79 -7.43 -18.75 18.06
CA ALA A 79 -7.81 -17.37 18.36
C ALA A 79 -6.73 -16.38 17.86
N SER A 80 -5.45 -16.67 18.12
CA SER A 80 -4.30 -15.90 17.61
C SER A 80 -4.32 -15.79 16.08
N TYR A 81 -4.51 -16.92 15.37
CA TYR A 81 -4.60 -16.95 13.92
C TYR A 81 -5.74 -16.08 13.38
N ARG A 82 -6.93 -16.18 13.97
CA ARG A 82 -8.09 -15.36 13.56
C ARG A 82 -7.83 -13.86 13.78
N ALA A 83 -7.24 -13.49 14.92
CA ALA A 83 -6.85 -12.11 15.18
C ALA A 83 -5.91 -11.57 14.10
N SER A 84 -4.91 -12.36 13.70
CA SER A 84 -3.93 -12.03 12.68
C SER A 84 -4.56 -11.83 11.30
N VAL A 85 -5.43 -12.74 10.87
CA VAL A 85 -6.09 -12.69 9.56
C VAL A 85 -7.00 -11.46 9.45
N ASP A 86 -7.82 -11.20 10.49
CA ASP A 86 -8.74 -10.06 10.50
C ASP A 86 -7.97 -8.73 10.42
N VAL A 87 -6.86 -8.61 11.14
CA VAL A 87 -6.02 -7.40 11.12
C VAL A 87 -5.43 -7.14 9.74
N LYS A 88 -4.86 -8.18 9.11
CA LYS A 88 -4.29 -8.07 7.75
C LYS A 88 -5.34 -7.60 6.74
N ARG A 89 -6.50 -8.23 6.76
CA ARG A 89 -7.59 -7.91 5.85
C ARG A 89 -8.06 -6.47 6.02
N ILE A 90 -8.37 -6.07 7.24
CA ILE A 90 -8.91 -4.73 7.54
C ILE A 90 -7.90 -3.62 7.19
N LEU A 91 -6.61 -3.83 7.50
CA LEU A 91 -5.60 -2.81 7.21
C LEU A 91 -5.34 -2.68 5.71
N ARG A 92 -5.21 -3.79 4.97
CA ARG A 92 -5.03 -3.76 3.53
C ARG A 92 -6.21 -3.11 2.82
N ASP A 93 -7.43 -3.44 3.24
CA ASP A 93 -8.67 -2.84 2.72
C ASP A 93 -8.69 -1.32 2.97
N LYS A 94 -8.34 -0.87 4.17
CA LYS A 94 -8.27 0.56 4.50
C LYS A 94 -7.18 1.31 3.73
N ILE A 95 -5.99 0.73 3.58
CA ILE A 95 -4.91 1.31 2.77
C ILE A 95 -5.39 1.45 1.33
N TYR A 96 -5.93 0.38 0.74
CA TYR A 96 -6.42 0.38 -0.62
C TYR A 96 -7.56 1.38 -0.85
N SER A 97 -8.57 1.36 0.03
CA SER A 97 -9.70 2.29 -0.05
C SER A 97 -9.26 3.75 0.11
N LYS A 98 -8.26 4.02 0.98
CA LYS A 98 -7.68 5.35 1.14
C LYS A 98 -6.96 5.83 -0.12
N LEU A 99 -6.19 4.95 -0.75
CA LEU A 99 -5.50 5.27 -2.01
C LEU A 99 -6.48 5.56 -3.14
N LEU A 100 -7.57 4.80 -3.24
CA LEU A 100 -8.61 5.05 -4.23
C LEU A 100 -9.26 6.44 -4.03
N ARG A 101 -9.50 6.85 -2.76
CA ARG A 101 -10.06 8.18 -2.46
C ARG A 101 -9.09 9.32 -2.69
N LEU A 102 -7.80 9.10 -2.45
CA LEU A 102 -6.76 10.09 -2.74
C LEU A 102 -6.52 10.26 -4.25
N GLY A 103 -6.83 9.22 -5.04
CA GLY A 103 -6.57 9.22 -6.48
C GLY A 103 -5.08 9.39 -6.79
N ALA A 104 -4.74 10.00 -7.93
CA ALA A 104 -3.34 10.19 -8.37
C ALA A 104 -2.52 11.11 -7.44
N ALA A 105 -3.18 11.98 -6.69
CA ALA A 105 -2.55 12.95 -5.78
C ALA A 105 -1.79 12.30 -4.60
N TYR A 106 -1.97 10.99 -4.32
CA TYR A 106 -1.20 10.32 -3.28
C TYR A 106 0.31 10.38 -3.54
N ARG A 107 0.73 10.40 -4.83
CA ARG A 107 2.16 10.41 -5.22
C ARG A 107 2.91 11.67 -4.80
N GLU A 108 2.20 12.77 -4.58
CA GLU A 108 2.80 14.02 -4.08
C GLU A 108 3.20 13.92 -2.60
N LYS A 109 2.63 12.97 -1.86
CA LYS A 109 2.81 12.82 -0.41
C LYS A 109 3.56 11.55 -0.01
N VAL A 110 3.41 10.47 -0.77
CA VAL A 110 3.96 9.15 -0.45
C VAL A 110 4.40 8.45 -1.73
N THR A 111 5.58 7.86 -1.74
CA THR A 111 6.09 7.11 -2.90
C THR A 111 5.32 5.79 -3.10
N THR A 112 5.24 5.31 -4.33
CA THR A 112 4.57 4.03 -4.64
C THR A 112 5.28 2.85 -3.96
N SER A 113 6.61 2.86 -3.89
CA SER A 113 7.42 1.86 -3.18
C SER A 113 7.08 1.81 -1.69
N GLU A 114 6.95 2.96 -1.03
CA GLU A 114 6.58 3.05 0.37
C GLU A 114 5.17 2.50 0.63
N VAL A 115 4.20 2.77 -0.26
CA VAL A 115 2.85 2.20 -0.17
C VAL A 115 2.88 0.68 -0.29
N VAL A 116 3.62 0.14 -1.25
CA VAL A 116 3.76 -1.31 -1.43
C VAL A 116 4.41 -1.96 -0.21
N GLN A 117 5.49 -1.37 0.32
CA GLN A 117 6.14 -1.84 1.55
C GLN A 117 5.19 -1.81 2.75
N MET A 118 4.42 -0.74 2.93
CA MET A 118 3.43 -0.65 4.00
C MET A 118 2.34 -1.72 3.90
N ALA A 119 1.80 -1.96 2.69
CA ALA A 119 0.73 -2.92 2.46
C ALA A 119 1.21 -4.39 2.55
N ALA A 120 2.44 -4.68 2.15
CA ALA A 120 3.06 -6.00 2.23
C ALA A 120 3.65 -6.23 3.62
N GLU A 121 4.81 -5.66 3.91
CA GLU A 121 5.62 -5.96 5.09
C GLU A 121 5.12 -5.24 6.35
N GLY A 122 4.71 -3.96 6.24
CA GLY A 122 4.22 -3.19 7.37
C GLY A 122 2.99 -3.82 8.03
N VAL A 123 2.06 -4.32 7.22
CA VAL A 123 0.86 -5.04 7.71
C VAL A 123 1.24 -6.38 8.33
N GLU A 124 2.26 -7.09 7.83
CA GLU A 124 2.71 -8.36 8.41
C GLU A 124 3.39 -8.18 9.77
N GLN A 125 4.16 -7.10 9.95
CA GLN A 125 4.71 -6.78 11.27
C GLN A 125 3.60 -6.54 12.32
N LEU A 126 2.45 -5.99 11.92
CA LEU A 126 1.29 -5.80 12.79
C LEU A 126 0.54 -7.10 13.12
N GLU A 127 0.66 -8.14 12.31
CA GLU A 127 0.16 -9.47 12.64
C GLU A 127 0.70 -9.96 13.98
N THR A 128 2.02 -9.90 14.16
CA THR A 128 2.68 -10.35 15.39
C THR A 128 2.28 -9.48 16.59
N TYR A 129 2.08 -8.17 16.37
CA TYR A 129 1.60 -7.29 17.42
C TYR A 129 0.22 -7.71 17.96
N PHE A 130 -0.75 -8.02 17.09
CA PHE A 130 -2.10 -8.43 17.49
C PHE A 130 -2.23 -9.89 17.86
N GLY A 131 -1.60 -10.77 17.08
CA GLY A 131 -1.73 -12.21 17.25
C GLY A 131 -0.94 -12.76 18.45
N LYS A 132 0.18 -12.12 18.81
CA LYS A 132 1.08 -12.65 19.85
C LYS A 132 1.34 -11.65 20.98
N TYR A 133 1.78 -10.41 20.66
CA TYR A 133 2.24 -9.48 21.68
C TYR A 133 1.13 -9.01 22.63
N LEU A 134 -0.02 -8.58 22.13
CA LEU A 134 -1.08 -8.06 22.99
C LEU A 134 -1.67 -9.11 23.91
N SER A 135 -1.92 -10.31 23.45
CA SER A 135 -2.40 -11.41 24.28
C SER A 135 -1.35 -11.81 25.31
N GLN A 136 -0.06 -11.89 24.91
CA GLN A 136 1.03 -12.18 25.82
C GLN A 136 1.20 -11.10 26.90
N LEU A 137 0.98 -9.83 26.57
CA LEU A 137 1.02 -8.73 27.53
C LEU A 137 0.00 -8.95 28.68
N PHE A 138 -1.26 -9.24 28.34
CA PHE A 138 -2.28 -9.49 29.36
C PHE A 138 -2.04 -10.80 30.11
N TYR A 139 -1.66 -11.86 29.42
CA TYR A 139 -1.34 -13.13 30.03
C TYR A 139 -0.14 -13.04 30.98
N SER A 140 0.90 -12.29 30.62
CA SER A 140 2.10 -12.10 31.44
C SER A 140 1.86 -11.32 32.73
N LEU A 141 0.77 -10.56 32.81
CA LEU A 141 0.32 -9.93 34.06
C LEU A 141 -0.54 -10.89 34.89
N LEU A 142 -1.38 -11.68 34.23
CA LEU A 142 -2.32 -12.59 34.91
C LEU A 142 -1.62 -13.83 35.50
N ALA A 143 -0.68 -14.42 34.78
CA ALA A 143 -0.03 -15.68 35.15
C ALA A 143 0.75 -15.61 36.49
N PRO A 144 1.64 -14.62 36.72
CA PRO A 144 2.37 -14.51 37.99
C PRO A 144 1.45 -14.27 39.20
N VAL A 145 0.37 -13.48 39.00
CA VAL A 145 -0.63 -13.21 40.05
C VAL A 145 -1.37 -14.51 40.42
N THR A 146 -1.78 -15.29 39.41
CA THR A 146 -2.46 -16.57 39.63
C THR A 146 -1.55 -17.55 40.34
N LEU A 147 -0.27 -17.67 39.93
CA LEU A 147 0.72 -18.50 40.58
C LEU A 147 0.97 -18.05 42.01
N PHE A 148 1.09 -16.75 42.26
CA PHE A 148 1.26 -16.23 43.60
C PHE A 148 0.09 -16.61 44.51
N ILE A 149 -1.16 -16.41 44.06
CA ILE A 149 -2.34 -16.77 44.85
C ILE A 149 -2.34 -18.25 45.22
N ILE A 150 -2.11 -19.14 44.24
CA ILE A 150 -2.12 -20.59 44.49
C ILE A 150 -0.96 -21.04 45.36
N LEU A 151 0.27 -20.58 45.08
CA LEU A 151 1.47 -21.01 45.79
C LEU A 151 1.63 -20.35 47.16
N SER A 152 0.93 -19.24 47.45
CA SER A 152 0.87 -18.63 48.78
C SER A 152 0.29 -19.57 49.83
N PHE A 153 -0.67 -20.42 49.42
CA PHE A 153 -1.22 -21.45 50.31
C PHE A 153 -0.21 -22.56 50.66
N VAL A 154 0.82 -22.72 49.84
CA VAL A 154 1.92 -23.67 50.06
C VAL A 154 3.02 -23.03 50.91
N ASN A 155 3.54 -21.89 50.48
CA ASN A 155 4.48 -21.05 51.23
C ASN A 155 4.46 -19.61 50.76
N TRP A 156 3.93 -18.68 51.55
CA TRP A 156 3.76 -17.30 51.20
C TRP A 156 5.10 -16.55 51.02
N GLN A 157 6.14 -16.91 51.80
CA GLN A 157 7.43 -16.21 51.76
C GLN A 157 8.18 -16.51 50.45
N ALA A 158 8.25 -17.76 50.04
CA ALA A 158 8.87 -18.14 48.76
C ALA A 158 8.10 -17.57 47.57
N SER A 159 6.75 -17.63 47.60
CA SER A 159 5.88 -17.08 46.55
C SER A 159 6.00 -15.56 46.42
N LEU A 160 6.12 -14.84 47.54
CA LEU A 160 6.29 -13.38 47.56
C LEU A 160 7.63 -12.97 46.95
N VAL A 161 8.72 -13.67 47.25
CA VAL A 161 10.04 -13.40 46.66
C VAL A 161 10.02 -13.60 45.16
N LEU A 162 9.39 -14.67 44.66
CA LEU A 162 9.19 -14.88 43.24
C LEU A 162 8.41 -13.70 42.61
N LEU A 163 7.31 -13.29 43.21
CA LEU A 163 6.46 -12.19 42.69
C LEU A 163 7.20 -10.84 42.68
N ILE A 164 8.03 -10.53 43.70
CA ILE A 164 8.81 -9.28 43.78
C ILE A 164 9.87 -9.21 42.64
N CYS A 165 10.43 -10.35 42.23
CA CYS A 165 11.39 -10.39 41.13
C CYS A 165 10.73 -10.19 39.74
N VAL A 166 9.44 -10.46 39.59
CA VAL A 166 8.72 -10.37 38.30
C VAL A 166 8.80 -8.98 37.66
N PRO A 167 8.58 -7.84 38.36
CA PRO A 167 8.62 -6.49 37.77
C PRO A 167 9.97 -6.08 37.20
N LEU A 168 11.07 -6.75 37.53
CA LEU A 168 12.41 -6.44 37.00
C LEU A 168 12.48 -6.62 35.47
N ILE A 169 11.73 -7.61 34.93
CA ILE A 169 11.68 -7.83 33.46
C ILE A 169 11.00 -6.64 32.73
N PRO A 170 9.77 -6.21 33.07
CA PRO A 170 9.17 -5.01 32.46
C PRO A 170 10.04 -3.76 32.61
N ILE A 171 10.72 -3.57 33.75
CA ILE A 171 11.63 -2.42 33.98
C ILE A 171 12.77 -2.47 32.95
N SER A 172 13.38 -3.64 32.74
CA SER A 172 14.45 -3.80 31.75
C SER A 172 13.96 -3.54 30.31
N ILE A 173 12.74 -3.97 29.96
CA ILE A 173 12.11 -3.71 28.66
C ILE A 173 11.96 -2.20 28.44
N VAL A 174 11.41 -1.46 29.42
CA VAL A 174 11.21 -0.01 29.35
C VAL A 174 12.53 0.73 29.20
N ALA A 175 13.57 0.31 29.92
CA ALA A 175 14.90 0.92 29.83
C ALA A 175 15.49 0.84 28.41
N VAL A 176 15.28 -0.25 27.70
CA VAL A 176 15.76 -0.45 26.31
C VAL A 176 14.88 0.27 25.29
N GLN A 177 13.63 0.54 25.60
CA GLN A 177 12.63 1.05 24.64
C GLN A 177 13.06 2.34 23.91
N LYS A 178 13.66 3.31 24.60
CA LYS A 178 14.09 4.59 24.00
C LYS A 178 15.20 4.38 22.97
N ILE A 179 16.17 3.53 23.28
CA ILE A 179 17.30 3.20 22.39
C ILE A 179 16.78 2.41 21.19
N ALA A 180 15.93 1.42 21.43
CA ALA A 180 15.31 0.58 20.41
C ALA A 180 14.53 1.43 19.39
N LYS A 181 13.69 2.35 19.84
CA LYS A 181 12.88 3.21 18.96
C LYS A 181 13.75 4.04 18.02
N LYS A 182 14.82 4.70 18.55
CA LYS A 182 15.72 5.52 17.72
C LYS A 182 16.44 4.68 16.66
N LEU A 183 16.92 3.51 17.07
CA LEU A 183 17.66 2.59 16.19
C LEU A 183 16.76 2.00 15.09
N LEU A 184 15.54 1.61 15.43
CA LEU A 184 14.56 1.09 14.49
C LEU A 184 14.07 2.14 13.48
N ASN A 185 13.86 3.38 13.90
CA ASN A 185 13.52 4.45 12.95
C ASN A 185 14.63 4.66 11.92
N LYS A 186 15.91 4.61 12.36
CA LYS A 186 17.05 4.69 11.44
C LYS A 186 17.14 3.48 10.51
N TYR A 187 16.87 2.29 11.03
CA TYR A 187 16.80 1.05 10.24
C TYR A 187 15.76 1.16 9.12
N TRP A 188 14.54 1.59 9.45
CA TRP A 188 13.46 1.72 8.47
C TRP A 188 13.76 2.80 7.42
N GLY A 189 14.43 3.90 7.78
CA GLY A 189 14.88 4.91 6.81
C GLY A 189 15.84 4.32 5.77
N ILE A 190 16.92 3.70 6.24
CA ILE A 190 17.94 3.08 5.36
C ILE A 190 17.33 1.94 4.51
N TYR A 191 16.40 1.16 5.07
CA TYR A 191 15.70 0.09 4.35
C TYR A 191 14.85 0.62 3.19
N THR A 192 14.13 1.73 3.42
CA THR A 192 13.32 2.37 2.38
C THR A 192 14.21 2.95 1.28
N GLU A 193 15.29 3.68 1.65
CA GLU A 193 16.25 4.23 0.69
C GLU A 193 16.86 3.13 -0.21
N LEU A 194 17.28 2.01 0.37
CA LEU A 194 17.80 0.87 -0.39
C LEU A 194 16.76 0.26 -1.33
N GLY A 195 15.51 0.17 -0.87
CA GLY A 195 14.40 -0.34 -1.69
C GLY A 195 14.07 0.56 -2.89
N ASP A 196 14.09 1.87 -2.68
CA ASP A 196 13.87 2.87 -3.73
C ASP A 196 15.00 2.83 -4.76
N SER A 197 16.26 2.81 -4.31
CA SER A 197 17.46 2.70 -5.18
C SER A 197 17.43 1.39 -6.00
N PHE A 198 17.07 0.26 -5.38
CA PHE A 198 16.95 -1.01 -6.09
C PHE A 198 15.87 -0.96 -7.19
N LEU A 199 14.71 -0.41 -6.88
CA LEU A 199 13.61 -0.30 -7.84
C LEU A 199 13.96 0.63 -9.01
N GLU A 200 14.62 1.76 -8.73
CA GLU A 200 15.10 2.70 -9.74
C GLU A 200 16.11 2.02 -10.68
N ASN A 201 17.11 1.34 -10.12
CA ASN A 201 18.13 0.62 -10.91
C ASN A 201 17.52 -0.49 -11.75
N LEU A 202 16.52 -1.21 -11.23
CA LEU A 202 15.82 -2.26 -11.98
C LEU A 202 14.99 -1.67 -13.14
N GLN A 203 14.28 -0.57 -12.90
CA GLN A 203 13.50 0.12 -13.94
C GLN A 203 14.41 0.74 -15.01
N GLY A 204 15.56 1.26 -14.59
CA GLY A 204 16.57 1.87 -15.46
C GLY A 204 17.60 0.90 -16.06
N LEU A 205 17.46 -0.42 -15.85
CA LEU A 205 18.49 -1.42 -16.19
C LEU A 205 18.95 -1.36 -17.66
N THR A 206 18.01 -1.20 -18.60
CA THR A 206 18.31 -1.07 -20.02
C THR A 206 19.19 0.17 -20.29
N THR A 207 18.84 1.30 -19.67
CA THR A 207 19.63 2.54 -19.77
C THR A 207 21.03 2.36 -19.21
N LEU A 208 21.14 1.75 -18.01
CA LEU A 208 22.42 1.47 -17.39
C LEU A 208 23.33 0.60 -18.29
N LYS A 209 22.76 -0.41 -18.93
CA LYS A 209 23.49 -1.28 -19.87
C LYS A 209 23.95 -0.54 -21.13
N ILE A 210 23.09 0.30 -21.72
CA ILE A 210 23.43 1.10 -22.92
C ILE A 210 24.62 2.01 -22.64
N TYR A 211 24.64 2.68 -21.47
CA TYR A 211 25.69 3.62 -21.09
C TYR A 211 26.87 2.96 -20.36
N ARG A 212 26.86 1.62 -20.17
CA ARG A 212 27.86 0.87 -19.39
C ARG A 212 28.07 1.43 -17.98
N ALA A 213 26.99 1.91 -17.37
CA ALA A 213 26.97 2.48 -16.03
C ALA A 213 26.54 1.46 -14.95
N ASP A 214 26.25 0.23 -15.35
CA ASP A 214 25.76 -0.84 -14.49
C ASP A 214 26.77 -1.27 -13.42
N GLU A 215 28.07 -1.35 -13.76
CA GLU A 215 29.12 -1.69 -12.78
C GLU A 215 29.23 -0.61 -11.67
N LYS A 216 29.25 0.67 -12.06
CA LYS A 216 29.28 1.77 -11.10
C LYS A 216 28.03 1.78 -10.20
N LYS A 217 26.85 1.55 -10.77
CA LYS A 217 25.61 1.46 -10.01
C LYS A 217 25.57 0.23 -9.09
N ALA A 218 26.19 -0.87 -9.48
CA ALA A 218 26.34 -2.04 -8.62
C ALA A 218 27.25 -1.74 -7.41
N GLU A 219 28.34 -1.00 -7.60
CA GLU A 219 29.22 -0.55 -6.50
C GLU A 219 28.49 0.38 -5.54
N GLU A 220 27.75 1.39 -6.04
CA GLU A 220 26.93 2.28 -5.22
C GLU A 220 25.90 1.48 -4.40
N MET A 221 25.25 0.50 -5.01
CA MET A 221 24.28 -0.37 -4.34
C MET A 221 24.93 -1.31 -3.30
N ASP A 222 26.17 -1.76 -3.53
CA ASP A 222 26.92 -2.54 -2.54
C ASP A 222 27.22 -1.67 -1.30
N GLU A 223 27.62 -0.41 -1.48
CA GLU A 223 27.81 0.52 -0.37
C GLU A 223 26.52 0.75 0.44
N GLU A 224 25.39 0.95 -0.23
CA GLU A 224 24.08 1.09 0.42
C GLU A 224 23.71 -0.19 1.18
N SER A 225 23.93 -1.36 0.57
CA SER A 225 23.71 -2.67 1.19
C SER A 225 24.60 -2.86 2.41
N GLN A 226 25.86 -2.42 2.38
CA GLN A 226 26.76 -2.46 3.54
C GLN A 226 26.28 -1.52 4.66
N ARG A 227 25.77 -0.34 4.34
CA ARG A 227 25.16 0.57 5.35
C ARG A 227 23.93 -0.10 5.98
N PHE A 228 23.08 -0.74 5.16
CA PHE A 228 21.92 -1.50 5.65
C PHE A 228 22.34 -2.67 6.53
N ARG A 229 23.34 -3.44 6.11
CA ARG A 229 23.92 -4.53 6.92
C ARG A 229 24.39 -4.03 8.29
N GLN A 230 25.12 -2.91 8.31
CA GLN A 230 25.65 -2.36 9.58
C GLN A 230 24.53 -1.96 10.54
N ILE A 231 23.47 -1.30 10.06
CA ILE A 231 22.35 -0.90 10.91
C ILE A 231 21.56 -2.12 11.38
N THR A 232 21.36 -3.11 10.50
CA THR A 232 20.71 -4.40 10.83
C THR A 232 21.46 -5.13 11.93
N MET A 233 22.80 -5.20 11.85
CA MET A 233 23.62 -5.83 12.89
C MET A 233 23.54 -5.08 14.23
N LYS A 234 23.45 -3.73 14.20
CA LYS A 234 23.24 -2.95 15.44
C LYS A 234 21.88 -3.22 16.07
N VAL A 235 20.82 -3.32 15.25
CA VAL A 235 19.48 -3.69 15.73
C VAL A 235 19.49 -5.09 16.33
N LEU A 236 20.07 -6.06 15.64
CA LEU A 236 20.18 -7.45 16.11
C LEU A 236 20.97 -7.56 17.41
N THR A 237 22.11 -6.90 17.51
CA THR A 237 22.93 -6.86 18.74
C THR A 237 22.14 -6.27 19.91
N MET A 238 21.41 -5.18 19.68
CA MET A 238 20.55 -4.57 20.70
C MET A 238 19.45 -5.54 21.15
N GLN A 239 18.80 -6.24 20.22
CA GLN A 239 17.76 -7.22 20.53
C GLN A 239 18.32 -8.41 21.32
N LEU A 240 19.44 -8.99 20.90
CA LEU A 240 20.08 -10.11 21.59
C LEU A 240 20.55 -9.74 23.00
N ASN A 241 21.19 -8.58 23.16
CA ASN A 241 21.62 -8.10 24.48
C ASN A 241 20.43 -7.87 25.41
N SER A 242 19.34 -7.27 24.88
CA SER A 242 18.12 -7.09 25.67
C SER A 242 17.49 -8.40 26.11
N THR A 243 17.45 -9.40 25.21
CA THR A 243 16.94 -10.75 25.53
C THR A 243 17.83 -11.44 26.58
N SER A 244 19.15 -11.33 26.44
CA SER A 244 20.11 -11.90 27.42
C SER A 244 19.93 -11.30 28.83
N VAL A 245 19.71 -9.98 28.92
CA VAL A 245 19.42 -9.34 30.22
C VAL A 245 18.13 -9.88 30.83
N MET A 246 17.09 -10.03 30.00
CA MET A 246 15.81 -10.60 30.47
C MET A 246 15.95 -12.05 30.89
N ASP A 247 16.78 -12.84 30.21
CA ASP A 247 17.06 -14.23 30.57
C ASP A 247 17.81 -14.33 31.93
N ILE A 248 18.79 -13.45 32.13
CA ILE A 248 19.52 -13.39 33.41
C ILE A 248 18.55 -13.04 34.55
N ILE A 249 17.63 -12.06 34.34
CA ILE A 249 16.65 -11.71 35.36
C ILE A 249 15.65 -12.84 35.60
N ALA A 250 15.17 -13.51 34.54
CA ALA A 250 14.19 -14.59 34.66
C ALA A 250 14.77 -15.82 35.39
N TYR A 251 15.91 -16.30 34.93
CA TYR A 251 16.55 -17.47 35.56
C TYR A 251 17.17 -17.15 36.92
N GLY A 252 17.72 -15.95 37.08
CA GLY A 252 18.22 -15.46 38.37
C GLY A 252 17.09 -15.32 39.40
N GLY A 253 15.94 -14.74 39.01
CA GLY A 253 14.78 -14.65 39.88
C GLY A 253 14.22 -16.02 40.28
N ALA A 254 14.11 -16.94 39.30
CA ALA A 254 13.72 -18.31 39.60
C ALA A 254 14.72 -19.01 40.58
N ALA A 255 16.02 -18.83 40.37
CA ALA A 255 17.06 -19.38 41.24
C ALA A 255 16.96 -18.84 42.69
N VAL A 256 16.74 -17.51 42.84
CA VAL A 256 16.52 -16.92 44.17
C VAL A 256 15.28 -17.53 44.84
N GLY A 257 14.16 -17.66 44.10
CA GLY A 257 12.95 -18.31 44.58
C GLY A 257 13.19 -19.77 45.01
N MET A 258 13.97 -20.53 44.26
CA MET A 258 14.34 -21.91 44.58
C MET A 258 15.22 -21.99 45.86
N ILE A 259 16.19 -21.07 46.00
CA ILE A 259 17.03 -20.98 47.20
C ILE A 259 16.18 -20.70 48.44
N VAL A 260 15.22 -19.75 48.35
CA VAL A 260 14.30 -19.44 49.46
C VAL A 260 13.43 -20.66 49.76
N THR A 261 12.90 -21.34 48.74
CA THR A 261 12.12 -22.58 48.90
C THR A 261 12.89 -23.66 49.64
N LEU A 262 14.14 -23.93 49.24
CA LEU A 262 15.01 -24.90 49.91
C LEU A 262 15.31 -24.48 51.35
N THR A 263 15.53 -23.18 51.60
CA THR A 263 15.77 -22.68 52.96
C THR A 263 14.53 -22.89 53.85
N GLN A 264 13.31 -22.66 53.34
CA GLN A 264 12.08 -22.93 54.07
C GLN A 264 11.85 -24.42 54.30
N PHE A 265 12.19 -25.26 53.34
CA PHE A 265 12.13 -26.70 53.47
C PHE A 265 13.10 -27.21 54.55
N MET A 266 14.35 -26.75 54.58
CA MET A 266 15.32 -27.09 55.60
C MET A 266 14.92 -26.65 57.01
N LYS A 267 14.15 -25.58 57.14
CA LYS A 267 13.56 -25.12 58.42
C LYS A 267 12.33 -25.94 58.86
N GLY A 268 11.88 -26.91 58.05
CA GLY A 268 10.70 -27.72 58.35
C GLY A 268 9.36 -27.02 58.09
N ASN A 269 9.37 -25.84 57.48
CA ASN A 269 8.17 -25.05 57.20
C ASN A 269 7.45 -25.48 55.92
N LEU A 270 7.95 -26.49 55.20
CA LEU A 270 7.45 -26.90 53.90
C LEU A 270 7.53 -28.42 53.74
N SER A 271 6.49 -29.04 53.17
CA SER A 271 6.50 -30.47 52.81
C SER A 271 7.32 -30.72 51.54
N VAL A 272 7.67 -31.99 51.28
CA VAL A 272 8.43 -32.37 50.08
C VAL A 272 7.66 -32.00 48.79
N HIS A 273 6.35 -32.36 48.72
CA HIS A 273 5.55 -32.00 47.56
C HIS A 273 5.43 -30.49 47.37
N GLY A 274 5.30 -29.72 48.45
CA GLY A 274 5.25 -28.25 48.38
C GLY A 274 6.56 -27.66 47.90
N ALA A 275 7.71 -28.19 48.34
CA ALA A 275 9.03 -27.77 47.85
C ALA A 275 9.20 -28.07 46.36
N LEU A 276 8.85 -29.30 45.93
CA LEU A 276 8.89 -29.71 44.52
C LEU A 276 7.97 -28.85 43.64
N MET A 277 6.73 -28.58 44.12
CA MET A 277 5.77 -27.74 43.41
C MET A 277 6.32 -26.33 43.21
N LEU A 278 6.85 -25.69 44.25
CA LEU A 278 7.43 -24.34 44.17
C LEU A 278 8.66 -24.31 43.24
N ILE A 279 9.54 -25.29 43.30
CA ILE A 279 10.75 -25.39 42.45
C ILE A 279 10.35 -25.57 40.98
N LEU A 280 9.43 -26.47 40.69
CA LEU A 280 8.99 -26.76 39.31
C LEU A 280 8.19 -25.62 38.70
N LEU A 281 7.42 -24.86 39.50
CA LEU A 281 6.65 -23.70 39.05
C LEU A 281 7.42 -22.37 39.15
N ALA A 282 8.60 -22.31 39.76
CA ALA A 282 9.38 -21.08 39.90
C ALA A 282 9.64 -20.39 38.54
N SER A 283 9.97 -21.15 37.51
CA SER A 283 10.22 -20.64 36.18
C SER A 283 8.96 -20.09 35.52
N GLU A 284 7.77 -20.60 35.85
CA GLU A 284 6.51 -20.18 35.26
C GLU A 284 6.09 -18.73 35.66
N PHE A 285 6.65 -18.18 36.72
CA PHE A 285 6.50 -16.75 37.06
C PHE A 285 7.13 -15.84 36.01
N PHE A 286 8.22 -16.29 35.39
CA PHE A 286 9.09 -15.47 34.54
C PHE A 286 8.91 -15.77 33.05
N ILE A 287 8.61 -17.03 32.67
CA ILE A 287 8.47 -17.43 31.26
C ILE A 287 7.47 -16.55 30.47
N PRO A 288 6.27 -16.22 30.98
CA PRO A 288 5.34 -15.36 30.25
C PRO A 288 5.90 -13.97 29.96
N LEU A 289 6.65 -13.36 30.91
CA LEU A 289 7.25 -12.04 30.73
C LEU A 289 8.48 -12.09 29.82
N ARG A 290 9.27 -13.15 29.92
CA ARG A 290 10.38 -13.40 29.01
C ARG A 290 9.90 -13.50 27.55
N LEU A 291 8.82 -14.25 27.31
CA LEU A 291 8.19 -14.34 25.99
C LEU A 291 7.62 -12.99 25.54
N LEU A 292 7.02 -12.23 26.46
CA LEU A 292 6.59 -10.86 26.19
C LEU A 292 7.75 -9.99 25.71
N GLY A 293 8.93 -10.10 26.35
CA GLY A 293 10.15 -9.39 25.96
C GLY A 293 10.62 -9.75 24.56
N SER A 294 10.59 -11.03 24.19
CA SER A 294 10.91 -11.47 22.84
C SER A 294 9.91 -10.91 21.80
N PHE A 295 8.63 -10.96 22.10
CA PHE A 295 7.59 -10.38 21.22
C PHE A 295 7.62 -8.84 21.20
N PHE A 296 8.14 -8.19 22.24
CA PHE A 296 8.27 -6.74 22.30
C PHE A 296 9.12 -6.18 21.16
N HIS A 297 10.25 -6.80 20.84
CA HIS A 297 11.11 -6.34 19.77
C HIS A 297 10.43 -6.43 18.40
N ILE A 298 9.67 -7.51 18.17
CA ILE A 298 8.88 -7.66 16.93
C ILE A 298 7.72 -6.66 16.91
N ALA A 299 7.05 -6.48 18.04
CA ALA A 299 5.96 -5.52 18.19
C ALA A 299 6.43 -4.05 17.97
N MET A 300 7.67 -3.73 18.32
CA MET A 300 8.26 -2.41 18.05
C MET A 300 8.36 -2.12 16.54
N ASN A 301 8.74 -3.12 15.73
CA ASN A 301 8.72 -3.00 14.28
C ASN A 301 7.30 -2.72 13.77
N GLY A 302 6.31 -3.48 14.25
CA GLY A 302 4.90 -3.27 13.91
C GLY A 302 4.39 -1.90 14.34
N MET A 303 4.83 -1.39 15.50
CA MET A 303 4.47 -0.04 15.94
C MET A 303 5.06 1.05 15.05
N ALA A 304 6.31 0.90 14.60
CA ALA A 304 6.94 1.83 13.65
C ALA A 304 6.23 1.79 12.30
N ALA A 305 5.93 0.60 11.76
CA ALA A 305 5.15 0.45 10.55
C ALA A 305 3.74 1.06 10.68
N SER A 306 3.10 0.93 11.85
CA SER A 306 1.79 1.52 12.09
C SER A 306 1.78 3.05 12.02
N ASP A 307 2.88 3.71 12.43
CA ASP A 307 2.98 5.17 12.34
C ASP A 307 2.95 5.64 10.89
N LYS A 308 3.65 4.94 9.99
CA LYS A 308 3.61 5.21 8.55
C LYS A 308 2.22 4.93 7.95
N ILE A 309 1.61 3.81 8.31
CA ILE A 309 0.24 3.47 7.87
C ILE A 309 -0.76 4.54 8.32
N PHE A 310 -0.67 5.00 9.57
CA PHE A 310 -1.55 6.06 10.05
C PHE A 310 -1.28 7.41 9.38
N ALA A 311 -0.02 7.74 9.11
CA ALA A 311 0.32 8.94 8.35
C ALA A 311 -0.38 8.94 6.98
N LEU A 312 -0.37 7.80 6.27
CA LEU A 312 -1.11 7.64 5.01
C LEU A 312 -2.64 7.77 5.21
N LEU A 313 -3.20 7.08 6.22
CA LEU A 313 -4.64 7.10 6.48
C LEU A 313 -5.15 8.47 6.92
N ASP A 314 -4.29 9.31 7.50
CA ASP A 314 -4.61 10.67 7.97
C ASP A 314 -4.45 11.74 6.89
N LEU A 315 -3.91 11.39 5.72
CA LEU A 315 -3.84 12.35 4.62
C LEU A 315 -5.24 12.93 4.36
N PRO A 316 -5.36 14.24 4.18
CA PRO A 316 -6.64 14.85 3.88
C PRO A 316 -7.21 14.27 2.58
N GLU A 317 -8.44 13.82 2.64
CA GLU A 317 -9.17 13.39 1.45
C GLU A 317 -9.66 14.64 0.69
N PRO A 318 -9.76 14.58 -0.63
CA PRO A 318 -10.40 15.64 -1.39
C PRO A 318 -11.80 15.90 -0.82
N ALA A 319 -12.19 17.17 -0.74
CA ALA A 319 -13.53 17.54 -0.31
C ALA A 319 -14.58 16.84 -1.18
N GLU A 320 -15.67 16.37 -0.56
CA GLU A 320 -16.81 15.85 -1.32
C GLU A 320 -17.40 16.97 -2.18
N LYS A 321 -17.40 16.76 -3.48
CA LYS A 321 -17.96 17.68 -4.45
C LYS A 321 -19.41 17.29 -4.69
N SER A 322 -20.31 18.26 -4.87
CA SER A 322 -21.75 18.02 -4.90
C SER A 322 -22.39 18.16 -6.27
N GLN A 323 -21.70 18.84 -7.20
CA GLN A 323 -22.30 19.13 -8.50
C GLN A 323 -22.19 17.96 -9.47
N ILE A 324 -23.29 17.67 -10.17
CA ILE A 324 -23.39 16.59 -11.16
C ILE A 324 -23.62 17.22 -12.52
N LEU A 325 -22.91 16.75 -13.56
CA LEU A 325 -23.11 17.14 -14.95
C LEU A 325 -24.31 16.39 -15.55
N ASN A 326 -25.09 17.07 -16.41
CA ASN A 326 -26.25 16.46 -17.04
C ASN A 326 -25.93 15.87 -18.43
N GLY A 327 -24.82 16.29 -19.06
CA GLY A 327 -24.34 15.77 -20.33
C GLY A 327 -25.11 16.25 -21.56
N THR A 328 -26.03 17.22 -21.41
CA THR A 328 -26.89 17.69 -22.52
C THR A 328 -26.25 18.77 -23.37
N LYS A 329 -25.48 19.64 -22.74
CA LYS A 329 -24.74 20.71 -23.42
C LYS A 329 -23.41 20.96 -22.70
N MET A 330 -22.37 20.31 -23.17
CA MET A 330 -21.05 20.29 -22.54
C MET A 330 -20.19 21.48 -23.04
N ASP A 331 -20.65 22.70 -22.77
CA ASP A 331 -19.80 23.88 -22.99
C ASP A 331 -18.76 23.95 -21.89
N ILE A 332 -17.49 24.11 -22.27
CA ILE A 332 -16.35 24.18 -21.36
C ILE A 332 -15.67 25.53 -21.56
N GLU A 333 -15.40 26.23 -20.44
CA GLU A 333 -14.81 27.57 -20.48
C GLU A 333 -13.68 27.66 -19.44
N PHE A 334 -12.56 28.22 -19.89
CA PHE A 334 -11.42 28.61 -19.05
C PHE A 334 -11.35 30.12 -19.02
N SER A 335 -11.35 30.74 -17.86
CA SER A 335 -11.32 32.18 -17.67
C SER A 335 -10.19 32.57 -16.74
N ASP A 336 -9.20 33.29 -17.27
CA ASP A 336 -8.01 33.78 -16.56
C ASP A 336 -7.32 32.68 -15.72
N VAL A 337 -7.08 31.50 -16.34
CA VAL A 337 -6.56 30.34 -15.61
C VAL A 337 -5.04 30.40 -15.50
N HIS A 338 -4.56 30.39 -14.24
CA HIS A 338 -3.16 30.34 -13.86
C HIS A 338 -2.83 29.04 -13.14
N PHE A 339 -1.69 28.44 -13.43
CA PHE A 339 -1.28 27.20 -12.75
C PHE A 339 0.25 27.05 -12.65
N SER A 340 0.70 26.54 -11.49
CA SER A 340 2.09 26.18 -11.22
C SER A 340 2.14 24.81 -10.57
N TYR A 341 3.12 23.96 -10.93
CA TYR A 341 3.40 22.72 -10.20
C TYR A 341 4.21 23.00 -8.92
N GLU A 342 5.10 24.00 -8.98
CA GLU A 342 5.92 24.49 -7.88
C GLU A 342 5.74 26.00 -7.77
N GLU A 343 5.92 26.57 -6.58
CA GLU A 343 5.66 28.01 -6.33
C GLU A 343 6.48 28.94 -7.22
N GLU A 344 7.66 28.51 -7.69
CA GLU A 344 8.60 29.36 -8.43
C GLU A 344 8.37 29.39 -9.95
N ARG A 345 7.59 28.47 -10.53
CA ARG A 345 7.42 28.37 -11.99
C ARG A 345 5.98 28.27 -12.43
N GLU A 346 5.43 29.37 -12.93
CA GLU A 346 4.11 29.42 -13.52
C GLU A 346 4.10 28.78 -14.91
N ILE A 347 3.24 27.77 -15.10
CA ILE A 347 3.09 27.01 -16.35
C ILE A 347 1.95 27.56 -17.20
N LEU A 348 0.83 27.96 -16.59
CA LEU A 348 -0.26 28.64 -17.27
C LEU A 348 -0.38 30.05 -16.70
N LYS A 349 -0.46 31.04 -17.57
CA LYS A 349 -0.33 32.48 -17.26
C LYS A 349 -1.55 33.25 -17.76
N GLY A 350 -2.73 33.00 -17.15
CA GLY A 350 -3.97 33.65 -17.53
C GLY A 350 -4.47 33.20 -18.91
N ILE A 351 -4.87 31.93 -19.02
CA ILE A 351 -5.42 31.40 -20.29
C ILE A 351 -6.91 31.50 -20.31
N ASP A 352 -7.42 31.98 -21.46
CA ASP A 352 -8.84 32.03 -21.81
C ASP A 352 -9.10 31.12 -22.98
N MET A 353 -9.97 30.11 -22.81
CA MET A 353 -10.33 29.14 -23.84
C MET A 353 -11.80 28.76 -23.72
N GLU A 354 -12.44 28.57 -24.86
CA GLU A 354 -13.82 28.09 -24.98
C GLU A 354 -13.85 26.82 -25.82
N PHE A 355 -14.57 25.81 -25.35
CA PHE A 355 -14.83 24.57 -26.08
C PHE A 355 -16.34 24.35 -26.16
N PRO A 356 -16.99 24.92 -27.19
CA PRO A 356 -18.43 24.77 -27.36
C PRO A 356 -18.83 23.31 -27.55
N SER A 357 -20.01 22.96 -27.05
CA SER A 357 -20.56 21.62 -27.21
C SER A 357 -20.70 21.23 -28.67
N GLY A 358 -20.17 20.05 -29.04
CA GLY A 358 -20.17 19.55 -30.41
C GLY A 358 -19.10 20.16 -31.32
N SER A 359 -18.19 20.99 -30.80
CA SER A 359 -17.09 21.58 -31.60
C SER A 359 -15.85 20.67 -31.62
N PHE A 360 -15.08 20.80 -32.69
CA PHE A 360 -13.74 20.24 -32.82
C PHE A 360 -12.71 21.35 -32.59
N THR A 361 -12.14 21.40 -31.39
CA THR A 361 -11.16 22.42 -31.01
C THR A 361 -9.78 21.78 -30.84
N SER A 362 -8.74 22.47 -31.28
CA SER A 362 -7.35 22.00 -31.16
C SER A 362 -6.50 22.97 -30.36
N ILE A 363 -5.57 22.39 -29.56
CA ILE A 363 -4.55 23.13 -28.81
C ILE A 363 -3.19 22.73 -29.38
N VAL A 364 -2.43 23.70 -29.87
CA VAL A 364 -1.12 23.51 -30.50
C VAL A 364 -0.08 24.43 -29.87
N GLY A 365 1.21 24.15 -30.11
CA GLY A 365 2.32 24.96 -29.61
C GLY A 365 3.56 24.11 -29.33
N THR A 366 4.65 24.77 -28.96
CA THR A 366 5.92 24.12 -28.64
C THR A 366 5.83 23.18 -27.45
N SER A 367 6.78 22.25 -27.32
CA SER A 367 6.82 21.36 -26.14
C SER A 367 7.02 22.19 -24.87
N GLY A 368 6.30 21.84 -23.80
CA GLY A 368 6.40 22.53 -22.51
C GLY A 368 5.62 23.84 -22.37
N CYS A 369 4.82 24.26 -23.38
CA CYS A 369 4.02 25.47 -23.31
C CYS A 369 2.72 25.37 -22.50
N GLY A 370 2.38 24.19 -21.91
CA GLY A 370 1.23 24.02 -21.03
C GLY A 370 0.03 23.22 -21.58
N LYS A 371 0.08 22.67 -22.80
CA LYS A 371 -1.04 21.96 -23.45
C LYS A 371 -1.57 20.79 -22.62
N SER A 372 -0.72 19.84 -22.24
CA SER A 372 -1.11 18.66 -21.43
C SER A 372 -1.48 19.06 -19.99
N THR A 373 -0.96 20.20 -19.50
CA THR A 373 -1.37 20.78 -18.21
C THR A 373 -2.82 21.25 -18.27
N THR A 374 -3.24 21.92 -19.38
CA THR A 374 -4.63 22.32 -19.62
C THR A 374 -5.57 21.12 -19.63
N ALA A 375 -5.22 20.04 -20.36
CA ALA A 375 -6.00 18.80 -20.34
C ALA A 375 -6.06 18.16 -18.96
N SER A 376 -4.96 18.18 -18.21
CA SER A 376 -4.89 17.62 -16.85
C SER A 376 -5.74 18.41 -15.84
N ILE A 377 -5.86 19.73 -16.00
CA ILE A 377 -6.78 20.56 -15.22
C ILE A 377 -8.22 20.16 -15.56
N LEU A 378 -8.57 20.09 -16.84
CA LEU A 378 -9.92 19.73 -17.28
C LEU A 378 -10.36 18.34 -16.76
N MET A 379 -9.43 17.40 -16.68
CA MET A 379 -9.66 16.08 -16.08
C MET A 379 -9.67 16.09 -14.55
N GLY A 380 -9.57 17.25 -13.88
CA GLY A 380 -9.53 17.37 -12.42
C GLY A 380 -8.29 16.76 -11.76
N ARG A 381 -7.24 16.44 -12.54
CA ARG A 381 -5.98 15.85 -12.03
C ARG A 381 -5.10 16.92 -11.38
N ASN A 382 -4.98 18.09 -12.00
CA ASN A 382 -4.26 19.23 -11.47
C ASN A 382 -5.22 20.15 -10.74
N LYS A 383 -5.04 20.29 -9.43
CA LYS A 383 -5.86 21.11 -8.52
C LYS A 383 -5.06 22.35 -8.10
N GLY A 384 -5.76 23.39 -7.61
CA GLY A 384 -5.08 24.59 -7.08
C GLY A 384 -4.74 25.62 -8.16
N TYR A 385 -5.33 25.54 -9.34
CA TYR A 385 -5.29 26.64 -10.32
C TYR A 385 -6.03 27.88 -9.78
N ARG A 386 -5.65 29.07 -10.24
CA ARG A 386 -6.37 30.33 -10.03
C ARG A 386 -7.14 30.66 -11.29
N GLY A 387 -8.18 31.49 -11.20
CA GLY A 387 -9.14 31.72 -12.28
C GLY A 387 -10.33 30.77 -12.16
N SER A 388 -11.08 30.57 -13.22
CA SER A 388 -12.29 29.75 -13.27
C SER A 388 -12.23 28.77 -14.44
N VAL A 389 -12.65 27.53 -14.19
CA VAL A 389 -12.89 26.51 -15.22
C VAL A 389 -14.30 25.98 -15.04
N THR A 390 -15.17 26.23 -16.00
CA THR A 390 -16.56 25.80 -15.92
C THR A 390 -16.90 24.75 -16.97
N ILE A 391 -17.79 23.82 -16.60
CA ILE A 391 -18.41 22.83 -17.50
C ILE A 391 -19.90 22.86 -17.27
N GLU A 392 -20.71 23.08 -18.33
CA GLU A 392 -22.16 23.35 -18.22
C GLU A 392 -22.45 24.56 -17.30
N GLY A 393 -21.55 25.55 -17.23
CA GLY A 393 -21.66 26.70 -16.33
C GLY A 393 -21.40 26.38 -14.85
N LYS A 394 -20.96 25.16 -14.51
CA LYS A 394 -20.61 24.72 -13.14
C LYS A 394 -19.11 24.73 -12.98
N GLU A 395 -18.63 25.25 -11.84
CA GLU A 395 -17.19 25.30 -11.55
C GLU A 395 -16.62 23.89 -11.37
N LEU A 396 -15.52 23.58 -12.08
CA LEU A 396 -14.86 22.26 -12.07
C LEU A 396 -14.45 21.81 -10.66
N SER A 397 -14.08 22.77 -9.83
CA SER A 397 -13.71 22.51 -8.43
C SER A 397 -14.86 21.91 -7.60
N GLU A 398 -16.12 22.09 -8.01
CA GLU A 398 -17.34 21.64 -7.33
C GLU A 398 -17.98 20.39 -7.97
N ILE A 399 -17.54 19.98 -9.18
CA ILE A 399 -18.10 18.85 -9.92
C ILE A 399 -17.58 17.55 -9.33
N GLN A 400 -18.48 16.57 -9.07
CA GLN A 400 -18.13 15.22 -8.65
C GLN A 400 -17.22 14.53 -9.68
N GLU A 401 -16.15 13.90 -9.20
CA GLU A 401 -15.16 13.24 -10.06
C GLU A 401 -15.80 12.11 -10.90
N SER A 402 -16.69 11.31 -10.31
CA SER A 402 -17.45 10.28 -11.05
C SER A 402 -18.27 10.88 -12.19
N SER A 403 -19.00 11.98 -11.91
CA SER A 403 -19.80 12.65 -12.92
C SER A 403 -18.94 13.28 -14.03
N LEU A 404 -17.76 13.80 -13.68
CA LEU A 404 -16.81 14.31 -14.67
C LEU A 404 -16.30 13.18 -15.58
N MET A 405 -15.92 12.02 -15.01
CA MET A 405 -15.43 10.87 -15.76
C MET A 405 -16.51 10.22 -16.63
N ASP A 406 -17.78 10.28 -16.23
CA ASP A 406 -18.91 9.80 -17.03
C ASP A 406 -19.19 10.69 -18.27
N GLN A 407 -18.68 11.93 -18.28
CA GLN A 407 -18.94 12.90 -19.36
C GLN A 407 -17.72 13.20 -20.22
N ILE A 408 -16.50 12.97 -19.72
CA ILE A 408 -15.26 13.31 -20.42
C ILE A 408 -14.32 12.11 -20.44
N THR A 409 -13.90 11.70 -21.63
CA THR A 409 -12.88 10.65 -21.81
C THR A 409 -11.59 11.25 -22.36
N MET A 410 -10.46 10.92 -21.73
CA MET A 410 -9.14 11.32 -22.19
C MET A 410 -8.32 10.13 -22.70
N VAL A 411 -7.79 10.26 -23.91
CA VAL A 411 -6.83 9.32 -24.50
C VAL A 411 -5.50 10.03 -24.65
N SER A 412 -4.50 9.59 -23.87
CA SER A 412 -3.13 10.13 -23.94
C SER A 412 -2.22 9.23 -24.76
N HIS A 413 -1.04 9.75 -25.18
CA HIS A 413 -0.01 8.97 -25.88
C HIS A 413 0.47 7.74 -25.10
N ASN A 414 0.43 7.77 -23.79
CA ASN A 414 0.83 6.67 -22.87
C ASN A 414 -0.39 6.03 -22.20
N SER A 415 -1.46 5.75 -22.94
CA SER A 415 -2.63 5.08 -22.38
C SER A 415 -2.28 3.70 -21.83
N TYR A 416 -2.51 3.50 -20.53
CA TYR A 416 -2.13 2.26 -19.84
C TYR A 416 -3.02 1.08 -20.25
N LEU A 417 -2.39 -0.03 -20.67
CA LEU A 417 -3.05 -1.31 -20.90
C LEU A 417 -2.72 -2.26 -19.76
N PHE A 418 -3.76 -2.88 -19.22
CA PHE A 418 -3.63 -3.81 -18.11
C PHE A 418 -3.36 -5.22 -18.62
N LYS A 419 -2.53 -5.96 -17.88
CA LYS A 419 -2.29 -7.38 -18.13
C LYS A 419 -3.61 -8.16 -18.01
N GLY A 420 -3.91 -8.98 -19.01
CA GLY A 420 -5.14 -9.76 -19.12
C GLY A 420 -5.45 -10.07 -20.57
N THR A 421 -6.68 -9.93 -20.99
CA THR A 421 -7.11 -10.08 -22.40
C THR A 421 -7.51 -8.73 -23.01
N VAL A 422 -7.64 -8.70 -24.33
CA VAL A 422 -8.26 -7.56 -25.04
C VAL A 422 -9.66 -7.29 -24.50
N LYS A 423 -10.44 -8.34 -24.26
CA LYS A 423 -11.79 -8.25 -23.66
C LYS A 423 -11.78 -7.56 -22.30
N ASP A 424 -10.83 -7.93 -21.43
CA ASP A 424 -10.71 -7.32 -20.09
C ASP A 424 -10.40 -5.83 -20.16
N ASN A 425 -9.51 -5.43 -21.07
CA ASN A 425 -9.17 -4.03 -21.30
C ASN A 425 -10.34 -3.21 -21.87
N LEU A 426 -11.12 -3.78 -22.76
CA LEU A 426 -12.29 -3.12 -23.36
C LEU A 426 -13.43 -2.96 -22.35
N ARG A 427 -13.66 -3.94 -21.49
CA ARG A 427 -14.66 -3.89 -20.41
C ARG A 427 -14.40 -2.80 -19.37
N MET A 428 -13.21 -2.26 -19.29
CA MET A 428 -12.95 -1.09 -18.45
C MET A 428 -13.66 0.16 -18.97
N GLY A 429 -13.90 0.28 -20.27
CA GLY A 429 -14.71 1.35 -20.83
C GLY A 429 -16.21 1.14 -20.62
N LYS A 430 -16.68 -0.09 -20.80
CA LYS A 430 -18.09 -0.50 -20.62
C LYS A 430 -18.15 -1.92 -20.07
N PRO A 431 -18.40 -2.11 -18.74
CA PRO A 431 -18.32 -3.41 -18.09
C PRO A 431 -19.27 -4.47 -18.66
N ASP A 432 -20.44 -4.06 -19.12
CA ASP A 432 -21.51 -4.85 -19.71
C ASP A 432 -21.50 -4.88 -21.24
N ALA A 433 -20.44 -4.40 -21.89
CA ALA A 433 -20.30 -4.42 -23.34
C ALA A 433 -20.43 -5.84 -23.89
N THR A 434 -21.25 -5.99 -24.92
CA THR A 434 -21.39 -7.24 -25.66
C THR A 434 -20.15 -7.52 -26.52
N GLU A 435 -19.95 -8.75 -26.93
CA GLU A 435 -18.83 -9.08 -27.82
C GLU A 435 -18.96 -8.39 -29.18
N GLU A 436 -20.18 -8.16 -29.64
CA GLU A 436 -20.46 -7.45 -30.89
C GLU A 436 -20.07 -5.96 -30.80
N GLU A 437 -20.43 -5.28 -29.70
CA GLU A 437 -20.02 -3.90 -29.44
C GLU A 437 -18.49 -3.76 -29.37
N MET A 438 -17.82 -4.71 -28.71
CA MET A 438 -16.35 -4.73 -28.62
C MET A 438 -15.69 -4.91 -29.99
N GLN A 439 -16.21 -5.85 -30.79
CA GLN A 439 -15.72 -6.09 -32.14
C GLN A 439 -15.95 -4.86 -33.04
N ASP A 440 -17.09 -4.21 -32.90
CA ASP A 440 -17.43 -2.98 -33.65
C ASP A 440 -16.48 -1.82 -33.29
N ALA A 441 -16.20 -1.64 -32.02
CA ALA A 441 -15.22 -0.64 -31.58
C ALA A 441 -13.81 -0.95 -32.14
N LEU A 442 -13.41 -2.22 -32.16
CA LEU A 442 -12.14 -2.65 -32.73
C LEU A 442 -12.10 -2.53 -34.27
N ARG A 443 -13.23 -2.71 -34.96
CA ARG A 443 -13.33 -2.47 -36.42
C ARG A 443 -13.18 -0.97 -36.73
N LYS A 444 -13.83 -0.10 -35.96
CA LYS A 444 -13.73 1.36 -36.14
C LYS A 444 -12.28 1.86 -36.07
N VAL A 445 -11.45 1.26 -35.22
CA VAL A 445 -10.02 1.60 -35.09
C VAL A 445 -9.10 0.70 -35.95
N ASN A 446 -9.67 -0.11 -36.86
CA ASN A 446 -8.95 -1.03 -37.75
C ASN A 446 -7.98 -1.98 -37.00
N LEU A 447 -8.39 -2.48 -35.82
CA LEU A 447 -7.60 -3.43 -35.03
C LEU A 447 -8.17 -4.85 -35.04
N TRP A 448 -9.47 -5.00 -35.41
CA TRP A 448 -10.14 -6.29 -35.36
C TRP A 448 -9.52 -7.34 -36.27
N GLY A 449 -9.15 -7.00 -37.52
CA GLY A 449 -8.52 -7.95 -38.45
C GLY A 449 -7.23 -8.54 -37.90
N PHE A 450 -6.38 -7.72 -37.28
CA PHE A 450 -5.16 -8.17 -36.61
C PHE A 450 -5.47 -9.13 -35.43
N LEU A 451 -6.44 -8.78 -34.60
CA LEU A 451 -6.81 -9.60 -33.44
C LEU A 451 -7.51 -10.91 -33.85
N GLN A 452 -8.31 -10.89 -34.89
CA GLN A 452 -9.00 -12.07 -35.42
C GLN A 452 -7.99 -13.13 -35.92
N ALA A 453 -6.86 -12.71 -36.48
CA ALA A 453 -5.78 -13.61 -36.89
C ALA A 453 -5.03 -14.25 -35.69
N GLN A 454 -5.26 -13.76 -34.48
CA GLN A 454 -4.72 -14.31 -33.23
C GLN A 454 -5.81 -15.10 -32.49
N GLN A 455 -6.30 -14.58 -31.37
CA GLN A 455 -7.34 -15.20 -30.54
C GLN A 455 -8.58 -14.28 -30.37
N GLY A 456 -8.74 -13.29 -31.24
CA GLY A 456 -9.84 -12.32 -31.16
C GLY A 456 -9.86 -11.55 -29.85
N LEU A 457 -11.00 -11.49 -29.19
CA LEU A 457 -11.16 -10.83 -27.88
C LEU A 457 -10.38 -11.52 -26.75
N ALA A 458 -10.03 -12.80 -26.89
CA ALA A 458 -9.25 -13.55 -25.92
C ALA A 458 -7.72 -13.36 -26.10
N THR A 459 -7.29 -12.57 -27.10
CA THR A 459 -5.87 -12.27 -27.30
C THR A 459 -5.25 -11.70 -26.03
N PRO A 460 -4.14 -12.30 -25.52
CA PRO A 460 -3.52 -11.84 -24.29
C PRO A 460 -2.85 -10.48 -24.47
N VAL A 461 -3.00 -9.63 -23.47
CA VAL A 461 -2.30 -8.34 -23.33
C VAL A 461 -1.29 -8.51 -22.21
N MET A 462 0.00 -8.39 -22.53
CA MET A 462 1.08 -8.43 -21.54
C MET A 462 1.12 -7.11 -20.75
N GLU A 463 1.96 -7.06 -19.72
CA GLU A 463 2.12 -5.86 -18.91
C GLU A 463 2.45 -4.64 -19.78
N LYS A 464 1.68 -3.56 -19.61
CA LYS A 464 1.76 -2.32 -20.40
C LYS A 464 1.59 -2.52 -21.92
N GLY A 465 1.02 -3.64 -22.35
CA GLY A 465 0.86 -3.95 -23.78
C GLY A 465 2.17 -4.24 -24.51
N SER A 466 3.20 -4.74 -23.82
CA SER A 466 4.54 -4.96 -24.38
C SER A 466 4.61 -5.92 -25.56
N ASN A 467 3.55 -6.68 -25.82
CA ASN A 467 3.40 -7.57 -26.96
C ASN A 467 2.66 -6.94 -28.16
N PHE A 468 2.27 -5.66 -28.05
CA PHE A 468 1.64 -4.90 -29.14
C PHE A 468 2.58 -3.77 -29.60
N SER A 469 2.45 -3.35 -30.86
CA SER A 469 3.13 -2.14 -31.34
C SER A 469 2.52 -0.89 -30.68
N GLY A 470 3.25 0.23 -30.67
CA GLY A 470 2.73 1.50 -30.14
C GLY A 470 1.40 1.91 -30.77
N GLY A 471 1.26 1.79 -32.10
CA GLY A 471 0.01 2.05 -32.81
C GLY A 471 -1.11 1.08 -32.45
N GLN A 472 -0.81 -0.20 -32.21
CA GLN A 472 -1.82 -1.16 -31.76
C GLN A 472 -2.28 -0.88 -30.33
N CYS A 473 -1.36 -0.52 -29.42
CA CYS A 473 -1.70 -0.10 -28.06
C CYS A 473 -2.64 1.12 -28.08
N GLN A 474 -2.31 2.11 -28.91
CA GLN A 474 -3.09 3.34 -29.03
C GLN A 474 -4.48 3.08 -29.63
N ARG A 475 -4.57 2.26 -30.68
CA ARG A 475 -5.87 1.86 -31.25
C ARG A 475 -6.73 1.08 -30.27
N LEU A 476 -6.14 0.21 -29.45
CA LEU A 476 -6.88 -0.49 -28.38
C LEU A 476 -7.38 0.49 -27.30
N ALA A 477 -6.57 1.49 -26.94
CA ALA A 477 -6.98 2.53 -25.99
C ALA A 477 -8.14 3.38 -26.55
N ILE A 478 -8.10 3.72 -27.84
CA ILE A 478 -9.20 4.43 -28.50
C ILE A 478 -10.45 3.55 -28.60
N ALA A 479 -10.34 2.26 -28.93
CA ALA A 479 -11.48 1.34 -28.91
C ALA A 479 -12.16 1.27 -27.54
N ARG A 480 -11.36 1.25 -26.45
CA ARG A 480 -11.86 1.35 -25.08
C ARG A 480 -12.59 2.68 -24.83
N ALA A 481 -12.04 3.78 -25.31
CA ALA A 481 -12.67 5.10 -25.20
C ALA A 481 -13.99 5.18 -25.98
N LEU A 482 -14.06 4.57 -27.16
CA LEU A 482 -15.30 4.50 -27.97
C LEU A 482 -16.41 3.71 -27.26
N LEU A 483 -16.07 2.67 -26.51
CA LEU A 483 -17.03 1.92 -25.70
C LEU A 483 -17.52 2.69 -24.48
N HIS A 484 -16.71 3.57 -23.92
CA HIS A 484 -17.12 4.47 -22.84
C HIS A 484 -18.15 5.50 -23.28
N ASP A 485 -18.09 5.92 -24.54
CA ASP A 485 -19.09 6.74 -25.28
C ASP A 485 -19.53 8.02 -24.56
N THR A 486 -18.57 8.87 -24.22
CA THR A 486 -18.80 10.13 -23.52
C THR A 486 -19.11 11.29 -24.50
N PRO A 487 -19.80 12.38 -24.06
CA PRO A 487 -20.05 13.58 -24.87
C PRO A 487 -18.77 14.32 -25.28
N VAL A 488 -17.71 14.27 -24.46
CA VAL A 488 -16.46 14.98 -24.69
C VAL A 488 -15.29 14.02 -24.75
N TYR A 489 -14.44 14.16 -25.77
CA TYR A 489 -13.18 13.43 -25.90
C TYR A 489 -11.99 14.38 -25.92
N ILE A 490 -10.99 14.08 -25.12
CA ILE A 490 -9.70 14.77 -25.13
C ILE A 490 -8.66 13.78 -25.69
N PHE A 491 -8.03 14.14 -26.80
CA PHE A 491 -6.91 13.42 -27.38
C PHE A 491 -5.63 14.20 -27.11
N ASP A 492 -4.82 13.73 -26.14
CA ASP A 492 -3.55 14.36 -25.78
C ASP A 492 -2.40 13.59 -26.42
N GLU A 493 -1.90 14.14 -27.54
CA GLU A 493 -0.83 13.54 -28.34
C GLU A 493 -1.11 12.08 -28.72
N ALA A 494 -2.37 11.73 -28.96
CA ALA A 494 -2.81 10.36 -29.22
C ALA A 494 -2.25 9.75 -30.50
N THR A 495 -1.58 10.52 -31.35
CA THR A 495 -0.92 10.06 -32.58
C THR A 495 0.60 10.17 -32.53
N SER A 496 1.19 10.48 -31.38
CA SER A 496 2.63 10.58 -31.21
C SER A 496 3.30 9.20 -31.20
N ASN A 497 4.48 9.09 -31.81
CA ASN A 497 5.31 7.89 -31.83
C ASN A 497 4.65 6.65 -32.50
N ILE A 498 3.75 6.87 -33.46
CA ILE A 498 3.15 5.81 -34.26
C ILE A 498 3.46 6.03 -35.74
N ASP A 499 3.33 4.96 -36.52
CA ASP A 499 3.52 5.01 -37.97
C ASP A 499 2.45 5.86 -38.67
N ALA A 500 2.77 6.39 -39.85
CA ALA A 500 1.89 7.30 -40.59
C ALA A 500 0.54 6.65 -40.96
N GLU A 501 0.52 5.36 -41.27
CA GLU A 501 -0.72 4.62 -41.59
C GLU A 501 -1.65 4.55 -40.35
N SER A 502 -1.10 4.21 -39.18
CA SER A 502 -1.86 4.20 -37.92
C SER A 502 -2.36 5.59 -37.51
N GLU A 503 -1.56 6.64 -37.78
CA GLU A 503 -1.95 8.01 -37.52
C GLU A 503 -3.15 8.45 -38.37
N GLU A 504 -3.10 8.20 -39.69
CA GLU A 504 -4.21 8.53 -40.61
C GLU A 504 -5.51 7.83 -40.20
N MET A 505 -5.43 6.55 -39.82
CA MET A 505 -6.57 5.79 -39.32
C MET A 505 -7.16 6.40 -38.04
N ILE A 506 -6.33 6.75 -37.07
CA ILE A 506 -6.75 7.36 -35.82
C ILE A 506 -7.40 8.73 -36.08
N MET A 507 -6.80 9.55 -36.93
CA MET A 507 -7.37 10.83 -37.32
C MET A 507 -8.72 10.67 -38.03
N GLY A 508 -8.90 9.65 -38.86
CA GLY A 508 -10.17 9.28 -39.45
C GLY A 508 -11.27 9.01 -38.43
N VAL A 509 -10.94 8.31 -37.34
CA VAL A 509 -11.83 8.05 -36.20
C VAL A 509 -12.18 9.36 -35.48
N ILE A 510 -11.16 10.18 -35.16
CA ILE A 510 -11.36 11.48 -34.49
C ILE A 510 -12.28 12.40 -35.31
N HIS A 511 -12.07 12.52 -36.63
CA HIS A 511 -12.92 13.30 -37.48
C HIS A 511 -14.36 12.74 -37.58
N THR A 512 -14.54 11.45 -37.45
CA THR A 512 -15.86 10.82 -37.42
C THR A 512 -16.59 11.17 -36.12
N LEU A 513 -15.90 11.10 -34.99
CA LEU A 513 -16.40 11.47 -33.67
C LEU A 513 -16.74 12.97 -33.61
N ALA A 514 -15.93 13.81 -34.22
CA ALA A 514 -16.13 15.29 -34.25
C ALA A 514 -17.47 15.72 -34.88
N LYS A 515 -18.12 14.86 -35.65
CA LYS A 515 -19.45 15.15 -36.21
C LYS A 515 -20.57 15.11 -35.17
N THR A 516 -20.37 14.44 -34.03
CA THR A 516 -21.43 14.17 -33.05
C THR A 516 -21.01 14.42 -31.61
N ARG A 517 -19.71 14.62 -31.33
CA ARG A 517 -19.13 14.78 -29.99
C ARG A 517 -18.25 16.03 -29.95
N THR A 518 -18.03 16.55 -28.76
CA THR A 518 -17.05 17.61 -28.54
C THR A 518 -15.66 16.99 -28.51
N ILE A 519 -14.75 17.50 -29.34
CA ILE A 519 -13.39 17.01 -29.46
C ILE A 519 -12.41 18.10 -29.07
N ILE A 520 -11.50 17.78 -28.16
CA ILE A 520 -10.32 18.58 -27.80
C ILE A 520 -9.08 17.79 -28.24
N LEU A 521 -8.40 18.25 -29.27
CA LEU A 521 -7.21 17.62 -29.81
C LEU A 521 -5.96 18.42 -29.46
N ILE A 522 -5.07 17.84 -28.66
CA ILE A 522 -3.73 18.36 -28.45
C ILE A 522 -2.79 17.62 -29.40
N SER A 523 -2.13 18.36 -30.28
CA SER A 523 -1.24 17.79 -31.27
C SER A 523 0.01 18.64 -31.47
N HIS A 524 1.14 17.94 -31.65
CA HIS A 524 2.37 18.55 -32.15
C HIS A 524 2.42 18.61 -33.68
N ARG A 525 1.61 17.81 -34.39
CA ARG A 525 1.52 17.82 -35.85
C ARG A 525 0.38 18.71 -36.30
N LEU A 526 0.75 19.82 -36.93
CA LEU A 526 -0.22 20.82 -37.37
C LEU A 526 -1.09 20.37 -38.55
N ALA A 527 -0.64 19.38 -39.33
CA ALA A 527 -1.46 18.76 -40.37
C ALA A 527 -2.76 18.13 -39.82
N ASN A 528 -2.77 17.66 -38.57
CA ASN A 528 -3.91 17.02 -37.93
C ASN A 528 -4.98 18.01 -37.47
N VAL A 529 -4.65 19.29 -37.33
CA VAL A 529 -5.56 20.32 -36.77
C VAL A 529 -6.19 21.23 -37.80
N VAL A 530 -5.84 21.09 -39.08
CA VAL A 530 -6.32 21.94 -40.18
C VAL A 530 -7.86 21.99 -40.28
N LYS A 531 -8.54 20.91 -39.91
CA LYS A 531 -10.02 20.79 -39.97
C LYS A 531 -10.69 21.16 -38.65
N ALA A 532 -9.97 21.71 -37.67
CA ALA A 532 -10.56 22.14 -36.41
C ALA A 532 -11.37 23.43 -36.60
N ASP A 533 -12.52 23.51 -35.92
CA ASP A 533 -13.38 24.71 -35.91
C ASP A 533 -12.65 25.88 -35.25
N ARG A 534 -11.81 25.59 -34.26
CA ARG A 534 -10.97 26.58 -33.57
C ARG A 534 -9.62 25.96 -33.15
N ILE A 535 -8.57 26.70 -33.35
CA ILE A 535 -7.20 26.34 -32.95
C ILE A 535 -6.71 27.41 -31.97
N TYR A 536 -6.19 26.95 -30.82
CA TYR A 536 -5.48 27.78 -29.87
C TYR A 536 -3.99 27.52 -29.99
N MET A 537 -3.22 28.52 -30.36
CA MET A 537 -1.75 28.49 -30.38
C MET A 537 -1.23 28.94 -29.02
N MET A 538 -0.65 28.00 -28.28
CA MET A 538 -0.03 28.29 -26.99
C MET A 538 1.47 28.57 -27.11
N LYS A 539 1.93 29.59 -26.42
CA LYS A 539 3.35 29.97 -26.32
C LYS A 539 3.65 30.41 -24.90
N GLU A 540 4.68 29.81 -24.29
CA GLU A 540 5.20 30.18 -22.95
C GLU A 540 4.12 30.29 -21.84
N GLY A 541 3.09 29.45 -21.90
CA GLY A 541 2.04 29.42 -20.90
C GLY A 541 0.83 30.31 -21.18
N SER A 542 0.80 31.04 -22.28
CA SER A 542 -0.30 31.94 -22.68
C SER A 542 -0.84 31.57 -24.05
N ILE A 543 -2.03 32.08 -24.41
CA ILE A 543 -2.59 31.96 -25.74
C ILE A 543 -2.01 33.09 -26.60
N ALA A 544 -1.18 32.72 -27.59
CA ALA A 544 -0.60 33.67 -28.52
C ALA A 544 -1.56 34.04 -29.63
N GLU A 545 -2.26 33.05 -30.20
CA GLU A 545 -3.17 33.23 -31.32
C GLU A 545 -4.37 32.27 -31.21
N SER A 546 -5.53 32.66 -31.72
CA SER A 546 -6.68 31.77 -31.82
C SER A 546 -7.54 32.06 -33.06
N GLY A 547 -8.00 31.01 -33.73
CA GLY A 547 -8.83 31.15 -34.93
C GLY A 547 -8.97 29.82 -35.69
N THR A 548 -9.54 29.89 -36.92
CA THR A 548 -9.49 28.76 -37.87
C THR A 548 -8.09 28.67 -38.51
N HIS A 549 -7.80 27.55 -39.14
CA HIS A 549 -6.54 27.37 -39.87
C HIS A 549 -6.31 28.51 -40.88
N GLU A 550 -7.31 28.83 -41.68
CA GLU A 550 -7.22 29.85 -42.72
C GLU A 550 -6.89 31.23 -42.13
N LYS A 551 -7.61 31.63 -41.05
CA LYS A 551 -7.38 32.92 -40.37
C LYS A 551 -5.99 33.02 -39.79
N LEU A 552 -5.51 31.95 -39.14
CA LEU A 552 -4.19 31.92 -38.54
C LEU A 552 -3.06 31.92 -39.59
N MET A 553 -3.30 31.31 -40.74
CA MET A 553 -2.35 31.37 -41.88
C MET A 553 -2.31 32.78 -42.50
N GLU A 554 -3.44 33.46 -42.59
CA GLU A 554 -3.51 34.85 -43.08
C GLU A 554 -2.84 35.85 -42.14
N GLN A 555 -2.93 35.64 -40.81
CA GLN A 555 -2.24 36.45 -39.80
C GLN A 555 -0.71 36.37 -39.89
N ASN A 556 -0.20 35.31 -40.50
CA ASN A 556 1.24 35.08 -40.71
C ASN A 556 2.08 35.17 -39.39
N GLY A 557 1.50 34.72 -38.28
CA GLY A 557 2.06 34.74 -36.95
C GLY A 557 2.83 33.46 -36.55
N ASP A 558 2.86 33.17 -35.27
CA ASP A 558 3.57 32.00 -34.71
C ASP A 558 3.01 30.68 -35.24
N TYR A 559 1.66 30.57 -35.40
CA TYR A 559 1.05 29.37 -35.97
C TYR A 559 1.48 29.13 -37.42
N ALA A 560 1.40 30.16 -38.26
CA ALA A 560 1.75 30.02 -39.69
C ALA A 560 3.23 29.68 -39.88
N ASN A 561 4.11 30.26 -39.06
CA ASN A 561 5.54 29.95 -39.06
C ASN A 561 5.80 28.50 -38.69
N LEU A 562 5.19 28.01 -37.61
CA LEU A 562 5.33 26.65 -37.14
C LEU A 562 4.76 25.65 -38.19
N TYR A 563 3.63 25.95 -38.80
CA TYR A 563 3.00 25.12 -39.83
C TYR A 563 3.92 24.97 -41.05
N ARG A 564 4.45 26.12 -41.60
CA ARG A 564 5.37 26.10 -42.74
C ARG A 564 6.63 25.28 -42.42
N SER A 565 7.24 25.52 -41.29
CA SER A 565 8.43 24.75 -40.86
C SER A 565 8.19 23.24 -40.78
N GLN A 566 7.01 22.81 -40.31
CA GLN A 566 6.65 21.39 -40.30
C GLN A 566 6.42 20.85 -41.71
N MET A 567 5.73 21.57 -42.57
CA MET A 567 5.50 21.15 -43.94
C MET A 567 6.80 21.03 -44.75
N GLU A 568 7.74 21.95 -44.58
CA GLU A 568 9.06 21.89 -45.20
C GLU A 568 9.82 20.63 -44.76
N LEU A 569 9.81 20.32 -43.46
CA LEU A 569 10.45 19.10 -42.95
C LEU A 569 9.80 17.81 -43.47
N GLU A 570 8.46 17.77 -43.59
CA GLU A 570 7.75 16.62 -44.14
C GLU A 570 8.02 16.41 -45.65
N GLN A 571 8.17 17.50 -46.42
CA GLN A 571 8.54 17.44 -47.85
C GLN A 571 9.99 16.92 -47.98
N TYR A 572 10.94 17.44 -47.22
CA TYR A 572 12.33 16.97 -47.21
C TYR A 572 12.42 15.47 -46.86
N GLY A 573 11.61 15.01 -45.90
CA GLY A 573 11.55 13.59 -45.51
C GLY A 573 11.03 12.69 -46.65
N LYS A 574 10.06 13.15 -47.43
CA LYS A 574 9.52 12.41 -48.58
C LYS A 574 10.49 12.36 -49.77
N GLU A 575 11.21 13.44 -50.04
CA GLU A 575 12.25 13.49 -51.09
C GLU A 575 13.48 12.64 -50.75
N ALA A 576 13.83 12.53 -49.46
CA ALA A 576 14.95 11.70 -49.01
C ALA A 576 14.64 10.17 -49.00
N THR A 577 13.37 9.79 -49.08
CA THR A 577 12.90 8.39 -49.08
C THR A 577 12.41 7.91 -50.47
N ALA A 578 12.30 8.77 -51.46
CA ALA A 578 12.02 8.48 -52.88
C ALA A 578 13.32 8.35 -53.66
#